data_35491489d8a1c994e9b0dbc8771319a5
#
_entry.id   35491489d8a1c994e9b0dbc8771319a5
#
_cell.length_a   1.000
_cell.length_b   1.000
_cell.length_c   1.000
_cell.angle_alpha   90.00
_cell.angle_beta   90.00
_cell.angle_gamma   90.00
#
_symmetry.space_group_name_H-M   'P 1'
#
loop_
_entity.id
_entity.type
_entity.pdbx_description
1 polymer ?
#
loop_
_entity_poly.entity_id
_entity_poly.type
_entity_poly.pdbx_seq_one_letter_code
_entity_poly.pdbx_strand_id
1 'polypeptide(L)'
;FNMIRHVSNVMLKQRSGAIINMSSVSGVAGNIGQANYAASKAGVIGLTKATAKELAKRGVTCNAIAPGFIETDMTAVLADETKEAILNSIPLGKAGSPEDVASAAVFLAKNNYITGQVLNVDGGMVM
;
A
#
# COMPACT_ATOMS: atom_id res chain seq x y z
N PHE A 1 -1.91 -9.12 9.88
CA PHE A 1 -1.32 -10.43 10.19
C PHE A 1 -2.39 -11.54 10.26
N ASN A 2 -3.42 -11.38 11.06
CA ASN A 2 -4.43 -12.43 11.30
C ASN A 2 -5.10 -12.94 10.02
N MET A 3 -5.49 -12.05 9.11
CA MET A 3 -6.08 -12.44 7.82
C MET A 3 -5.09 -13.25 6.98
N ILE A 4 -3.84 -12.81 6.89
CA ILE A 4 -2.80 -13.52 6.13
C ILE A 4 -2.60 -14.93 6.68
N ARG A 5 -2.53 -15.08 8.00
CA ARG A 5 -2.37 -16.39 8.65
C ARG A 5 -3.45 -17.40 8.24
N HIS A 6 -4.69 -16.95 8.11
CA HIS A 6 -5.79 -17.84 7.76
C HIS A 6 -5.89 -18.07 6.24
N VAL A 7 -5.81 -17.00 5.43
CA VAL A 7 -5.99 -17.09 3.98
C VAL A 7 -4.82 -17.82 3.31
N SER A 8 -3.61 -17.72 3.86
CA SER A 8 -2.43 -18.41 3.32
C SER A 8 -2.64 -19.91 3.21
N ASN A 9 -3.24 -20.55 4.21
CA ASN A 9 -3.52 -21.99 4.18
C ASN A 9 -4.46 -22.39 3.04
N VAL A 10 -5.42 -21.52 2.71
CA VAL A 10 -6.35 -21.75 1.60
C VAL A 10 -5.61 -21.59 0.27
N MET A 11 -4.89 -20.48 0.09
CA MET A 11 -4.17 -20.16 -1.14
C MET A 11 -3.04 -21.15 -1.44
N LEU A 12 -2.34 -21.64 -0.42
CA LEU A 12 -1.31 -22.68 -0.57
C LEU A 12 -1.90 -23.99 -1.13
N LYS A 13 -3.11 -24.39 -0.69
CA LYS A 13 -3.82 -25.55 -1.22
C LYS A 13 -4.31 -25.32 -2.64
N GLN A 14 -4.80 -24.12 -2.95
CA GLN A 14 -5.23 -23.73 -4.29
C GLN A 14 -4.06 -23.62 -5.29
N ARG A 15 -2.84 -23.44 -4.82
CA ARG A 15 -1.65 -23.11 -5.62
C ARG A 15 -1.84 -21.83 -6.46
N SER A 16 -2.63 -20.91 -5.97
CA SER A 16 -2.86 -19.60 -6.58
C SER A 16 -3.45 -18.65 -5.55
N GLY A 17 -3.18 -17.37 -5.73
CA GLY A 17 -3.74 -16.31 -4.91
C GLY A 17 -2.92 -15.04 -5.00
N ALA A 18 -3.54 -13.92 -4.68
CA ALA A 18 -2.90 -12.63 -4.57
C ALA A 18 -3.29 -11.96 -3.25
N ILE A 19 -2.30 -11.58 -2.48
CA ILE A 19 -2.46 -10.82 -1.24
C ILE A 19 -1.97 -9.40 -1.51
N ILE A 20 -2.82 -8.41 -1.22
CA ILE A 20 -2.48 -7.00 -1.38
C ILE A 20 -2.71 -6.31 -0.05
N ASN A 21 -1.62 -5.86 0.55
CA ASN A 21 -1.64 -5.17 1.84
C ASN A 21 -1.63 -3.65 1.63
N MET A 22 -2.38 -2.94 2.46
CA MET A 22 -2.44 -1.47 2.42
C MET A 22 -1.45 -0.88 3.42
N SER A 23 -0.33 -0.35 2.89
CA SER A 23 0.65 0.43 3.63
C SER A 23 0.32 1.93 3.52
N SER A 24 1.31 2.77 3.45
CA SER A 24 1.24 4.22 3.25
C SER A 24 2.62 4.75 2.88
N VAL A 25 2.68 5.88 2.22
CA VAL A 25 3.94 6.63 2.04
C VAL A 25 4.59 6.97 3.39
N SER A 26 3.81 7.19 4.45
CA SER A 26 4.33 7.37 5.81
C SER A 26 5.07 6.13 6.33
N GLY A 27 4.71 4.93 5.88
CA GLY A 27 5.43 3.69 6.19
C GLY A 27 6.71 3.52 5.38
N VAL A 28 6.79 4.16 4.21
CA VAL A 28 7.98 4.12 3.32
C VAL A 28 9.03 5.15 3.77
N ALA A 29 8.62 6.41 3.95
CA ALA A 29 9.51 7.54 4.18
C ALA A 29 9.47 8.12 5.61
N GLY A 30 8.49 7.71 6.40
CA GLY A 30 8.18 8.38 7.67
C GLY A 30 7.34 9.65 7.46
N ASN A 31 6.75 10.15 8.54
CA ASN A 31 6.08 11.44 8.53
C ASN A 31 6.13 12.07 9.93
N ILE A 32 6.40 13.36 10.00
CA ILE A 32 6.48 14.10 11.26
C ILE A 32 5.14 13.99 12.02
N GLY A 33 5.21 13.71 13.32
CA GLY A 33 4.03 13.55 14.18
C GLY A 33 3.28 12.22 14.03
N GLN A 34 3.75 11.29 13.19
CA GLN A 34 3.10 10.02 12.92
C GLN A 34 3.99 8.80 13.20
N ALA A 35 4.85 8.86 14.22
CA ALA A 35 5.81 7.78 14.49
C ALA A 35 5.16 6.41 14.67
N ASN A 36 4.07 6.32 15.43
CA ASN A 36 3.32 5.09 15.65
C ASN A 36 2.63 4.59 14.36
N TYR A 37 2.02 5.49 13.60
CA TYR A 37 1.38 5.16 12.32
C TYR A 37 2.42 4.72 11.30
N ALA A 38 3.53 5.45 11.15
CA ALA A 38 4.64 5.10 10.26
C ALA A 38 5.23 3.73 10.63
N ALA A 39 5.46 3.46 11.91
CA ALA A 39 5.96 2.15 12.36
C ALA A 39 4.99 1.02 12.00
N SER A 40 3.68 1.21 12.21
CA SER A 40 2.64 0.27 11.85
C SER A 40 2.64 -0.02 10.34
N LYS A 41 2.71 1.03 9.50
CA LYS A 41 2.68 0.90 8.04
C LYS A 41 4.00 0.37 7.47
N ALA A 42 5.13 0.67 8.09
CA ALA A 42 6.43 0.04 7.78
C ALA A 42 6.43 -1.46 8.14
N GLY A 43 5.80 -1.83 9.25
CA GLY A 43 5.61 -3.23 9.63
C GLY A 43 4.82 -4.03 8.58
N VAL A 44 3.82 -3.41 7.95
CA VAL A 44 3.09 -4.03 6.83
C VAL A 44 4.00 -4.31 5.63
N ILE A 45 4.98 -3.44 5.35
CA ILE A 45 5.96 -3.64 4.28
C ILE A 45 6.84 -4.86 4.57
N GLY A 46 7.37 -4.95 5.80
CA GLY A 46 8.15 -6.11 6.23
C GLY A 46 7.36 -7.41 6.17
N LEU A 47 6.13 -7.40 6.68
CA LEU A 47 5.20 -8.52 6.62
C LEU A 47 4.95 -8.97 5.17
N THR A 48 4.71 -8.03 4.26
CA THR A 48 4.48 -8.29 2.84
C THR A 48 5.65 -9.03 2.21
N LYS A 49 6.87 -8.56 2.44
CA LYS A 49 8.09 -9.15 1.87
C LYS A 49 8.36 -10.55 2.42
N ALA A 50 8.14 -10.77 3.71
CA ALA A 50 8.28 -12.09 4.34
C ALA A 50 7.26 -13.07 3.77
N THR A 51 5.98 -12.69 3.76
CA THR A 51 4.88 -13.49 3.22
C THR A 51 5.10 -13.84 1.75
N ALA A 52 5.57 -12.88 0.94
CA ALA A 52 5.88 -13.12 -0.46
C ALA A 52 6.91 -14.24 -0.65
N LYS A 53 7.99 -14.22 0.14
CA LYS A 53 9.03 -15.26 0.08
C LYS A 53 8.51 -16.63 0.52
N GLU A 54 7.68 -16.67 1.55
CA GLU A 54 7.13 -17.93 2.08
C GLU A 54 6.15 -18.59 1.09
N LEU A 55 5.33 -17.80 0.39
CA LEU A 55 4.24 -18.31 -0.44
C LEU A 55 4.57 -18.46 -1.93
N ALA A 56 5.68 -17.86 -2.40
CA ALA A 56 6.03 -17.79 -3.81
C ALA A 56 6.10 -19.15 -4.51
N LYS A 57 6.67 -20.17 -3.88
CA LYS A 57 6.79 -21.52 -4.44
C LYS A 57 5.43 -22.20 -4.73
N ARG A 58 4.36 -21.68 -4.17
CA ARG A 58 2.99 -22.15 -4.38
C ARG A 58 2.19 -21.28 -5.34
N GLY A 59 2.85 -20.36 -6.05
CA GLY A 59 2.19 -19.49 -7.01
C GLY A 59 1.30 -18.40 -6.36
N VAL A 60 1.54 -18.08 -5.10
CA VAL A 60 0.82 -17.02 -4.38
C VAL A 60 1.70 -15.77 -4.33
N THR A 61 1.15 -14.65 -4.79
CA THR A 61 1.83 -13.36 -4.73
C THR A 61 1.39 -12.56 -3.50
N CYS A 62 2.30 -11.75 -2.97
CA CYS A 62 2.00 -10.84 -1.87
C CYS A 62 2.71 -9.51 -2.11
N ASN A 63 1.96 -8.44 -2.27
CA ASN A 63 2.45 -7.10 -2.52
C ASN A 63 1.80 -6.09 -1.59
N ALA A 64 2.38 -4.91 -1.48
CA ALA A 64 1.79 -3.80 -0.76
C ALA A 64 1.55 -2.61 -1.69
N ILE A 65 0.54 -1.83 -1.40
CA ILE A 65 0.32 -0.50 -1.97
C ILE A 65 0.59 0.52 -0.87
N ALA A 66 1.31 1.57 -1.22
CA ALA A 66 1.59 2.71 -0.35
C ALA A 66 0.93 3.97 -0.94
N PRO A 67 -0.34 4.24 -0.59
CA PRO A 67 -1.01 5.45 -1.02
C PRO A 67 -0.36 6.69 -0.41
N GLY A 68 -0.33 7.77 -1.18
CA GLY A 68 -0.01 9.11 -0.71
C GLY A 68 -1.25 9.84 -0.18
N PHE A 69 -1.41 11.09 -0.60
CA PHE A 69 -2.57 11.90 -0.26
C PHE A 69 -3.74 11.59 -1.20
N ILE A 70 -4.72 10.87 -0.68
CA ILE A 70 -5.91 10.44 -1.43
C ILE A 70 -7.14 11.23 -0.97
N GLU A 71 -7.90 11.73 -1.92
CA GLU A 71 -9.13 12.47 -1.66
C GLU A 71 -10.22 11.54 -1.13
N THR A 72 -10.58 11.73 0.13
CA THR A 72 -11.58 10.96 0.86
C THR A 72 -12.36 11.90 1.78
N ASP A 73 -13.46 11.42 2.36
CA ASP A 73 -14.21 12.18 3.36
C ASP A 73 -13.32 12.60 4.55
N MET A 74 -12.33 11.78 4.91
CA MET A 74 -11.36 12.11 5.97
C MET A 74 -10.42 13.25 5.60
N THR A 75 -10.03 13.37 4.33
CA THR A 75 -9.15 14.46 3.86
C THR A 75 -9.93 15.73 3.53
N ALA A 76 -11.22 15.62 3.22
CA ALA A 76 -12.11 16.75 2.92
C ALA A 76 -12.29 17.70 4.13
N VAL A 77 -12.13 17.20 5.36
CA VAL A 77 -12.26 17.99 6.61
C VAL A 77 -11.00 18.77 6.99
N LEU A 78 -9.90 18.62 6.25
CA LEU A 78 -8.67 19.38 6.49
C LEU A 78 -8.88 20.86 6.16
N ALA A 79 -8.25 21.73 6.95
CA ALA A 79 -8.21 23.15 6.66
C ALA A 79 -7.57 23.43 5.30
N ASP A 80 -8.09 24.40 4.54
CA ASP A 80 -7.64 24.73 3.18
C ASP A 80 -6.13 24.98 3.09
N GLU A 81 -5.56 25.70 4.06
CA GLU A 81 -4.11 25.96 4.13
C GLU A 81 -3.29 24.67 4.27
N THR A 82 -3.74 23.74 5.10
CA THR A 82 -3.09 22.43 5.31
C THR A 82 -3.17 21.60 4.02
N LYS A 83 -4.34 21.57 3.39
CA LYS A 83 -4.57 20.85 2.12
C LYS A 83 -3.69 21.42 1.02
N GLU A 84 -3.61 22.73 0.89
CA GLU A 84 -2.78 23.41 -0.11
C GLU A 84 -1.29 23.09 0.10
N ALA A 85 -0.80 23.13 1.35
CA ALA A 85 0.57 22.79 1.68
C ALA A 85 0.91 21.33 1.29
N ILE A 86 -0.02 20.39 1.53
CA ILE A 86 0.15 19.00 1.12
C ILE A 86 0.20 18.89 -0.41
N LEU A 87 -0.75 19.51 -1.12
CA LEU A 87 -0.81 19.46 -2.59
C LEU A 87 0.47 20.05 -3.22
N ASN A 88 1.01 21.11 -2.66
CA ASN A 88 2.27 21.70 -3.11
C ASN A 88 3.49 20.80 -2.90
N SER A 89 3.40 19.85 -1.98
CA SER A 89 4.46 18.85 -1.75
C SER A 89 4.39 17.66 -2.70
N ILE A 90 3.30 17.52 -3.46
CA ILE A 90 3.12 16.43 -4.43
C ILE A 90 3.64 16.87 -5.79
N PRO A 91 4.63 16.20 -6.38
CA PRO A 91 5.16 16.58 -7.71
C PRO A 91 4.10 16.69 -8.81
N LEU A 92 3.07 15.82 -8.82
CA LEU A 92 1.95 15.94 -9.76
C LEU A 92 0.97 17.07 -9.41
N GLY A 93 1.11 17.74 -8.27
CA GLY A 93 0.32 18.91 -7.85
C GLY A 93 -1.15 18.63 -7.54
N LYS A 94 -1.54 17.38 -7.38
CA LYS A 94 -2.93 17.00 -7.11
C LYS A 94 -3.01 15.80 -6.16
N ALA A 95 -4.12 15.68 -5.44
CA ALA A 95 -4.46 14.48 -4.69
C ALA A 95 -4.77 13.32 -5.65
N GLY A 96 -4.53 12.10 -5.21
CA GLY A 96 -5.03 10.90 -5.88
C GLY A 96 -6.49 10.62 -5.51
N SER A 97 -7.14 9.80 -6.30
CA SER A 97 -8.49 9.30 -6.03
C SER A 97 -8.46 7.88 -5.44
N PRO A 98 -9.53 7.43 -4.78
CA PRO A 98 -9.67 6.02 -4.40
C PRO A 98 -9.56 5.07 -5.60
N GLU A 99 -10.00 5.48 -6.78
CA GLU A 99 -9.93 4.73 -8.04
C GLU A 99 -8.48 4.52 -8.49
N ASP A 100 -7.59 5.49 -8.25
CA ASP A 100 -6.14 5.34 -8.55
C ASP A 100 -5.54 4.19 -7.74
N VAL A 101 -5.90 4.10 -6.46
CA VAL A 101 -5.46 3.02 -5.58
C VAL A 101 -6.10 1.69 -5.96
N ALA A 102 -7.39 1.69 -6.29
CA ALA A 102 -8.12 0.48 -6.69
C ALA A 102 -7.58 -0.11 -7.99
N SER A 103 -7.25 0.74 -8.98
CA SER A 103 -6.66 0.27 -10.25
C SER A 103 -5.30 -0.39 -10.04
N ALA A 104 -4.46 0.14 -9.16
CA ALA A 104 -3.20 -0.46 -8.77
C ALA A 104 -3.40 -1.83 -8.08
N ALA A 105 -4.42 -1.94 -7.22
CA ALA A 105 -4.76 -3.20 -6.56
C ALA A 105 -5.21 -4.27 -7.57
N VAL A 106 -6.06 -3.92 -8.52
CA VAL A 106 -6.49 -4.83 -9.60
C VAL A 106 -5.32 -5.25 -10.47
N PHE A 107 -4.43 -4.33 -10.83
CA PHE A 107 -3.22 -4.64 -11.59
C PHE A 107 -2.34 -5.67 -10.87
N LEU A 108 -2.05 -5.47 -9.58
CA LEU A 108 -1.26 -6.40 -8.78
C LEU A 108 -1.96 -7.75 -8.59
N ALA A 109 -3.29 -7.77 -8.43
CA ALA A 109 -4.06 -8.99 -8.28
C ALA A 109 -4.03 -9.88 -9.54
N LYS A 110 -3.94 -9.27 -10.73
CA LYS A 110 -3.91 -9.98 -12.01
C LYS A 110 -2.51 -10.36 -12.48
N ASN A 111 -1.46 -9.78 -11.90
CA ASN A 111 -0.09 -10.04 -12.32
C ASN A 111 0.56 -11.13 -11.47
N ASN A 112 0.81 -12.27 -12.08
CA ASN A 112 1.36 -13.45 -11.40
C ASN A 112 2.90 -13.45 -11.30
N TYR A 113 3.57 -12.42 -11.82
CA TYR A 113 5.03 -12.33 -11.81
C TYR A 113 5.58 -11.17 -10.97
N ILE A 114 4.69 -10.48 -10.23
CA ILE A 114 5.04 -9.42 -9.28
C ILE A 114 4.74 -9.93 -7.87
N THR A 115 5.76 -10.02 -7.02
CA THR A 115 5.62 -10.37 -5.62
C THR A 115 6.70 -9.71 -4.76
N GLY A 116 6.37 -9.42 -3.51
CA GLY A 116 7.27 -8.77 -2.56
C GLY A 116 7.49 -7.28 -2.81
N GLN A 117 6.70 -6.66 -3.68
CA GLN A 117 6.85 -5.26 -4.06
C GLN A 117 5.98 -4.33 -3.21
N VAL A 118 6.43 -3.09 -3.10
CA VAL A 118 5.67 -1.96 -2.55
C VAL A 118 5.45 -0.98 -3.69
N LEU A 119 4.20 -0.79 -4.09
CA LEU A 119 3.83 0.13 -5.15
C LEU A 119 3.32 1.44 -4.54
N ASN A 120 4.07 2.51 -4.72
CA ASN A 120 3.63 3.85 -4.32
C ASN A 120 2.57 4.35 -5.31
N VAL A 121 1.46 4.86 -4.77
CA VAL A 121 0.38 5.53 -5.52
C VAL A 121 0.20 6.90 -4.88
N ASP A 122 1.09 7.83 -5.20
CA ASP A 122 1.33 9.01 -4.38
C ASP A 122 1.64 10.30 -5.17
N GLY A 123 1.54 10.26 -6.49
CA GLY A 123 1.86 11.42 -7.31
C GLY A 123 3.32 11.88 -7.26
N GLY A 124 4.23 11.00 -6.82
CA GLY A 124 5.65 11.26 -6.72
C GLY A 124 6.11 11.82 -5.35
N MET A 125 5.27 11.74 -4.31
CA MET A 125 5.64 12.22 -2.97
C MET A 125 6.90 11.52 -2.43
N VAL A 126 7.06 10.24 -2.76
CA VAL A 126 8.22 9.43 -2.35
C VAL A 126 8.86 8.82 -3.59
N MET A 127 10.03 9.33 -3.91
CA MET A 127 10.86 8.88 -5.05
C MET A 127 12.27 8.54 -4.57
#